data_9cb7fea9264f825550305249ace910e8
#
_entry.id   9cb7fea9264f825550305249ace910e8
#
_cell.length_a   1.000
_cell.length_b   1.000
_cell.length_c   1.000
_cell.angle_alpha   90.00
_cell.angle_beta   90.00
_cell.angle_gamma   90.00
#
_symmetry.space_group_name_H-M   'P 1'
#
loop_
_entity.id
_entity.type
_entity.pdbx_description
1 polymer ?
#
loop_
_entity_poly.entity_id
_entity_poly.type
_entity_poly.pdbx_seq_one_letter_code
_entity_poly.pdbx_strand_id
1 'polypeptide(L)'
;MTLSGNRNLVCFLRINSFFILLVFISAVNNCLYSQQPTLISQYMFSNMAFNPAYAGNSGGICATGLVRQQWIGFKDADGSKTAPQGYMLTIDAPIKVLHGGVGGSVYQDQLGFFKDIVVKLGYAYRMDAGPGDLSIGLQLALQNGSYDFSKFNPVDENDPILSGESGKSGDMIFDANAGFFYKVPDKYYIGLSAENLLQSQGKTTHYQLRRTFYLTGGYQWDIPNHPAFQLRPSALVMYDGGAFQVNLDALLMYNNKFYGGLGYRLQDAVTILAGLNIKGIQVGIAYDICTSALSKYNSGSLEVLVSYCFRIDTDKYRKTYRNTRFL
;
A
#
# COMPACT_ATOMS: atom_id res chain seq x y z
N MET A 1 -12.92 -35.73 42.55
CA MET A 1 -13.55 -34.39 42.46
C MET A 1 -12.61 -33.46 41.71
N THR A 2 -13.14 -32.64 40.78
CA THR A 2 -12.45 -31.57 39.99
C THR A 2 -11.86 -31.92 38.65
N LEU A 3 -12.73 -32.06 37.61
CA LEU A 3 -12.37 -31.83 36.19
C LEU A 3 -13.54 -31.21 35.39
N SER A 4 -14.48 -30.51 36.08
CA SER A 4 -15.67 -29.93 35.44
C SER A 4 -15.57 -28.42 35.12
N GLY A 5 -14.56 -27.70 35.62
CA GLY A 5 -14.46 -26.25 35.49
C GLY A 5 -13.96 -25.72 34.11
N ASN A 6 -13.15 -26.51 33.39
CA ASN A 6 -12.48 -26.01 32.19
C ASN A 6 -13.33 -26.06 30.91
N ARG A 7 -14.37 -26.89 30.86
CA ARG A 7 -15.21 -27.01 29.64
C ARG A 7 -16.16 -25.81 29.48
N ASN A 8 -16.62 -25.22 30.57
CA ASN A 8 -17.54 -24.07 30.53
C ASN A 8 -16.82 -22.77 30.13
N LEU A 9 -15.56 -22.60 30.53
CA LEU A 9 -14.76 -21.41 30.18
C LEU A 9 -14.43 -21.38 28.67
N VAL A 10 -14.09 -22.53 28.09
CA VAL A 10 -13.79 -22.67 26.65
C VAL A 10 -15.06 -22.49 25.81
N CYS A 11 -16.22 -22.93 26.30
CA CYS A 11 -17.50 -22.72 25.62
C CYS A 11 -17.92 -21.25 25.68
N PHE A 12 -17.72 -20.56 26.79
CA PHE A 12 -18.02 -19.14 26.97
C PHE A 12 -17.12 -18.23 26.11
N LEU A 13 -15.85 -18.56 25.97
CA LEU A 13 -14.92 -17.87 25.08
C LEU A 13 -15.25 -18.06 23.60
N ARG A 14 -15.71 -19.25 23.21
CA ARG A 14 -16.14 -19.52 21.82
C ARG A 14 -17.43 -18.80 21.45
N ILE A 15 -18.37 -18.70 22.38
CA ILE A 15 -19.65 -18.00 22.16
C ILE A 15 -19.41 -16.50 22.06
N ASN A 16 -18.56 -15.91 22.92
CA ASN A 16 -18.17 -14.50 22.83
C ASN A 16 -17.42 -14.17 21.52
N SER A 17 -16.51 -15.04 21.08
CA SER A 17 -15.80 -14.85 19.79
C SER A 17 -16.75 -14.90 18.61
N PHE A 18 -17.75 -15.77 18.64
CA PHE A 18 -18.77 -15.86 17.57
C PHE A 18 -19.69 -14.62 17.56
N PHE A 19 -20.07 -14.12 18.73
CA PHE A 19 -20.86 -12.89 18.86
C PHE A 19 -20.09 -11.64 18.42
N ILE A 20 -18.81 -11.53 18.76
CA ILE A 20 -17.93 -10.45 18.30
C ILE A 20 -17.77 -10.51 16.77
N LEU A 21 -17.61 -11.69 16.20
CA LEU A 21 -17.56 -11.89 14.74
C LEU A 21 -18.88 -11.50 14.05
N LEU A 22 -20.01 -11.84 14.66
CA LEU A 22 -21.35 -11.53 14.13
C LEU A 22 -21.66 -10.03 14.24
N VAL A 23 -21.25 -9.36 15.29
CA VAL A 23 -21.35 -7.90 15.45
C VAL A 23 -20.43 -7.19 14.45
N PHE A 24 -19.23 -7.72 14.18
CA PHE A 24 -18.33 -7.19 13.16
C PHE A 24 -18.91 -7.33 11.74
N ILE A 25 -19.58 -8.44 11.43
CA ILE A 25 -20.24 -8.69 10.14
C ILE A 25 -21.50 -7.81 9.97
N SER A 26 -22.25 -7.55 11.05
CA SER A 26 -23.47 -6.71 10.98
C SER A 26 -23.17 -5.21 10.96
N ALA A 27 -21.95 -4.77 11.34
CA ALA A 27 -21.53 -3.37 11.27
C ALA A 27 -21.18 -2.88 9.85
N VAL A 28 -21.14 -3.78 8.86
CA VAL A 28 -20.92 -3.43 7.44
C VAL A 28 -22.23 -2.97 6.80
N ASN A 29 -22.77 -1.86 7.29
CA ASN A 29 -23.82 -1.15 6.56
C ASN A 29 -23.18 -0.33 5.44
N ASN A 30 -23.44 -0.74 4.21
CA ASN A 30 -22.92 -0.17 2.99
C ASN A 30 -23.45 1.24 2.73
N CYS A 31 -22.77 2.26 3.19
CA CYS A 31 -22.80 3.55 2.55
C CYS A 31 -21.79 3.50 1.40
N LEU A 32 -22.28 3.40 0.17
CA LEU A 32 -21.44 3.43 -1.04
C LEU A 32 -20.86 4.83 -1.21
N TYR A 33 -19.66 5.05 -0.71
CA TYR A 33 -18.84 6.22 -1.01
C TYR A 33 -17.71 5.79 -1.94
N SER A 34 -17.65 6.37 -3.13
CA SER A 34 -16.91 5.87 -4.30
C SER A 34 -15.48 6.40 -4.43
N GLN A 35 -14.83 6.90 -3.40
CA GLN A 35 -13.46 7.40 -3.50
C GLN A 35 -12.49 6.44 -2.80
N GLN A 36 -12.04 5.42 -3.52
CA GLN A 36 -10.99 4.53 -3.01
C GLN A 36 -9.62 5.00 -3.52
N PRO A 37 -8.57 5.02 -2.66
CA PRO A 37 -7.20 5.19 -3.11
C PRO A 37 -6.82 4.08 -4.08
N THR A 38 -5.88 4.39 -4.97
CA THR A 38 -5.46 3.39 -5.96
C THR A 38 -4.90 2.14 -5.32
N LEU A 39 -5.47 1.02 -5.71
CA LEU A 39 -5.09 -0.30 -5.24
C LEU A 39 -3.85 -0.79 -5.98
N ILE A 40 -2.84 -1.23 -5.25
CA ILE A 40 -1.61 -1.83 -5.77
C ILE A 40 -1.64 -3.33 -5.49
N SER A 41 -1.44 -4.14 -6.53
CA SER A 41 -1.45 -5.61 -6.40
C SER A 41 -0.12 -6.14 -5.85
N GLN A 42 0.98 -5.44 -6.09
CA GLN A 42 2.31 -5.77 -5.57
C GLN A 42 2.67 -4.97 -4.29
N TYR A 43 1.69 -4.74 -3.39
CA TYR A 43 1.85 -3.92 -2.19
C TYR A 43 2.95 -4.43 -1.25
N MET A 44 3.21 -5.75 -1.20
CA MET A 44 4.23 -6.35 -0.35
C MET A 44 5.66 -5.87 -0.69
N PHE A 45 5.88 -5.36 -1.91
CA PHE A 45 7.14 -4.78 -2.36
C PHE A 45 7.14 -3.24 -2.30
N SER A 46 6.01 -2.62 -1.95
CA SER A 46 5.79 -1.17 -2.01
C SER A 46 5.26 -0.61 -0.68
N ASN A 47 5.71 -1.15 0.46
CA ASN A 47 5.23 -0.74 1.79
C ASN A 47 5.40 0.77 2.06
N MET A 48 6.41 1.42 1.46
CA MET A 48 6.62 2.87 1.57
C MET A 48 5.48 3.69 0.97
N ALA A 49 4.70 3.12 0.05
CA ALA A 49 3.53 3.78 -0.54
C ALA A 49 2.40 4.01 0.46
N PHE A 50 2.24 3.10 1.43
CA PHE A 50 1.12 3.06 2.38
C PHE A 50 1.52 3.44 3.80
N ASN A 51 2.79 3.24 4.19
CA ASN A 51 3.21 3.40 5.58
C ASN A 51 4.50 4.20 5.70
N PRO A 52 4.45 5.43 6.26
CA PRO A 52 5.64 6.25 6.45
C PRO A 52 6.67 5.63 7.40
N ALA A 53 6.25 4.77 8.33
CA ALA A 53 7.15 4.09 9.25
C ALA A 53 8.05 3.03 8.56
N TYR A 54 7.77 2.70 7.30
CA TYR A 54 8.63 1.82 6.51
C TYR A 54 9.94 2.50 6.05
N ALA A 55 10.02 3.84 6.07
CA ALA A 55 11.16 4.58 5.56
C ALA A 55 12.50 4.07 6.13
N GLY A 56 13.45 3.72 5.24
CA GLY A 56 14.75 3.17 5.58
C GLY A 56 14.75 1.71 6.06
N ASN A 57 13.61 0.99 6.02
CA ASN A 57 13.53 -0.43 6.39
C ASN A 57 14.04 -1.38 5.31
N SER A 58 14.29 -0.87 4.11
CA SER A 58 14.81 -1.63 2.97
C SER A 58 16.28 -2.05 3.11
N GLY A 59 17.02 -1.48 4.09
CA GLY A 59 18.40 -1.82 4.39
C GLY A 59 19.45 -1.19 3.46
N GLY A 60 19.04 -0.29 2.57
CA GLY A 60 19.87 0.46 1.63
C GLY A 60 19.12 1.65 1.07
N ILE A 61 19.71 2.37 0.12
CA ILE A 61 18.97 3.35 -0.69
C ILE A 61 18.19 2.55 -1.74
N CYS A 62 16.89 2.51 -1.59
CA CYS A 62 16.01 1.75 -2.50
C CYS A 62 15.07 2.70 -3.24
N ALA A 63 14.93 2.47 -4.55
CA ALA A 63 13.96 3.15 -5.38
C ALA A 63 13.04 2.10 -6.03
N THR A 64 11.73 2.33 -5.99
CA THR A 64 10.73 1.44 -6.58
C THR A 64 9.81 2.25 -7.49
N GLY A 65 9.76 1.87 -8.75
CA GLY A 65 8.83 2.38 -9.74
C GLY A 65 7.73 1.35 -10.01
N LEU A 66 6.49 1.81 -10.17
CA LEU A 66 5.36 0.97 -10.49
C LEU A 66 4.45 1.68 -11.48
N VAL A 67 4.00 0.93 -12.47
CA VAL A 67 3.00 1.36 -13.46
C VAL A 67 1.84 0.39 -13.43
N ARG A 68 0.63 0.93 -13.32
CA ARG A 68 -0.61 0.16 -13.31
C ARG A 68 -1.56 0.66 -14.39
N GLN A 69 -1.99 -0.23 -15.26
CA GLN A 69 -3.10 -0.03 -16.18
C GLN A 69 -4.29 -0.84 -15.68
N GLN A 70 -5.28 -0.17 -15.12
CA GLN A 70 -6.48 -0.81 -14.62
C GLN A 70 -7.53 -0.95 -15.71
N TRP A 71 -8.33 -2.02 -15.66
CA TRP A 71 -9.47 -2.28 -16.57
C TRP A 71 -9.12 -2.13 -18.05
N ILE A 72 -8.16 -2.90 -18.51
CA ILE A 72 -7.73 -2.91 -19.93
C ILE A 72 -8.92 -3.14 -20.83
N GLY A 73 -9.07 -2.29 -21.86
CA GLY A 73 -10.16 -2.36 -22.82
C GLY A 73 -11.44 -1.64 -22.41
N PHE A 74 -11.51 -1.11 -21.17
CA PHE A 74 -12.65 -0.32 -20.73
C PHE A 74 -12.75 0.99 -21.52
N LYS A 75 -13.95 1.27 -22.00
CA LYS A 75 -14.31 2.50 -22.72
C LYS A 75 -15.62 3.03 -22.16
N ASP A 76 -15.80 4.33 -22.20
CA ASP A 76 -17.08 4.95 -21.88
C ASP A 76 -18.10 4.82 -23.03
N ALA A 77 -19.27 5.42 -22.86
CA ALA A 77 -20.34 5.37 -23.85
C ALA A 77 -19.96 6.00 -25.19
N ASP A 78 -19.06 6.97 -25.18
CA ASP A 78 -18.57 7.68 -26.38
C ASP A 78 -17.37 6.96 -27.03
N GLY A 79 -16.93 5.83 -26.46
CA GLY A 79 -15.77 5.06 -26.93
C GLY A 79 -14.43 5.61 -26.49
N SER A 80 -14.39 6.64 -25.65
CA SER A 80 -13.16 7.22 -25.10
C SER A 80 -12.48 6.29 -24.10
N LYS A 81 -11.15 6.28 -24.09
CA LYS A 81 -10.35 5.49 -23.16
C LYS A 81 -10.32 6.21 -21.79
N THR A 82 -11.21 5.82 -20.90
CA THR A 82 -11.33 6.38 -19.54
C THR A 82 -10.81 5.45 -18.45
N ALA A 83 -10.19 4.33 -18.85
CA ALA A 83 -9.64 3.34 -17.94
C ALA A 83 -8.56 3.95 -17.03
N PRO A 84 -8.58 3.64 -15.71
CA PRO A 84 -7.63 4.21 -14.77
C PRO A 84 -6.18 3.83 -15.06
N GLN A 85 -5.27 4.79 -14.86
CA GLN A 85 -3.83 4.61 -15.00
C GLN A 85 -3.13 5.19 -13.77
N GLY A 86 -2.26 4.39 -13.15
CA GLY A 86 -1.48 4.78 -11.98
C GLY A 86 0.02 4.68 -12.25
N TYR A 87 0.77 5.66 -11.77
CA TYR A 87 2.23 5.70 -11.80
C TYR A 87 2.73 6.01 -10.40
N MET A 88 3.67 5.24 -9.90
CA MET A 88 4.25 5.44 -8.58
C MET A 88 5.76 5.37 -8.64
N LEU A 89 6.40 6.26 -7.92
CA LEU A 89 7.83 6.19 -7.61
C LEU A 89 7.99 6.37 -6.11
N THR A 90 8.67 5.44 -5.46
CA THR A 90 9.07 5.57 -4.04
C THR A 90 10.57 5.51 -3.93
N ILE A 91 11.11 6.24 -2.97
CA ILE A 91 12.53 6.17 -2.60
C ILE A 91 12.62 6.18 -1.09
N ASP A 92 13.48 5.33 -0.53
CA ASP A 92 13.76 5.33 0.90
C ASP A 92 15.24 5.04 1.17
N ALA A 93 15.73 5.60 2.28
CA ALA A 93 17.11 5.43 2.70
C ALA A 93 17.23 5.42 4.23
N PRO A 94 18.04 4.52 4.82
CA PRO A 94 18.36 4.56 6.24
C PRO A 94 19.30 5.72 6.57
N ILE A 95 19.02 6.43 7.68
CA ILE A 95 19.91 7.46 8.24
C ILE A 95 20.31 7.03 9.65
N LYS A 96 21.45 6.35 9.76
CA LYS A 96 21.92 5.78 11.03
C LYS A 96 22.14 6.83 12.12
N VAL A 97 22.64 8.03 11.77
CA VAL A 97 22.88 9.12 12.72
C VAL A 97 21.59 9.55 13.43
N LEU A 98 20.46 9.50 12.76
CA LEU A 98 19.16 9.86 13.30
C LEU A 98 18.37 8.66 13.84
N HIS A 99 18.97 7.47 13.93
CA HIS A 99 18.29 6.24 14.37
C HIS A 99 17.00 5.95 13.58
N GLY A 100 17.05 6.10 12.25
CA GLY A 100 15.86 5.92 11.44
C GLY A 100 16.10 5.94 9.95
N GLY A 101 15.13 6.42 9.20
CA GLY A 101 15.23 6.57 7.76
C GLY A 101 14.34 7.68 7.23
N VAL A 102 14.67 8.14 6.05
CA VAL A 102 13.86 9.08 5.27
C VAL A 102 13.26 8.35 4.08
N GLY A 103 12.11 8.79 3.64
CA GLY A 103 11.49 8.27 2.45
C GLY A 103 10.55 9.28 1.82
N GLY A 104 10.34 9.08 0.53
CA GLY A 104 9.41 9.89 -0.23
C GLY A 104 8.72 9.05 -1.30
N SER A 105 7.59 9.53 -1.74
CA SER A 105 6.88 8.94 -2.87
C SER A 105 6.25 10.03 -3.74
N VAL A 106 6.20 9.76 -5.03
CA VAL A 106 5.38 10.49 -5.98
C VAL A 106 4.40 9.49 -6.56
N TYR A 107 3.15 9.84 -6.52
CA TYR A 107 2.07 9.03 -7.06
C TYR A 107 1.26 9.90 -8.02
N GLN A 108 0.97 9.40 -9.21
CA GLN A 108 0.05 10.00 -10.16
C GLN A 108 -1.04 8.99 -10.49
N ASP A 109 -2.27 9.38 -10.30
CA ASP A 109 -3.44 8.63 -10.73
C ASP A 109 -4.26 9.42 -11.74
N GLN A 110 -4.82 8.72 -12.71
CA GLN A 110 -5.72 9.30 -13.68
C GLN A 110 -6.94 8.39 -13.82
N LEU A 111 -8.10 8.92 -13.50
CA LEU A 111 -9.38 8.26 -13.62
C LEU A 111 -10.28 9.10 -14.53
N GLY A 112 -10.44 8.67 -15.78
CA GLY A 112 -11.17 9.45 -16.76
C GLY A 112 -10.58 10.84 -16.97
N PHE A 113 -11.32 11.86 -16.58
CA PHE A 113 -10.94 13.28 -16.72
C PHE A 113 -10.37 13.88 -15.44
N PHE A 114 -10.34 13.11 -14.35
CA PHE A 114 -9.70 13.48 -13.10
C PHE A 114 -8.25 12.99 -13.10
N LYS A 115 -7.33 13.89 -12.74
CA LYS A 115 -5.91 13.59 -12.55
C LYS A 115 -5.50 14.03 -11.16
N ASP A 116 -4.87 13.13 -10.44
CA ASP A 116 -4.33 13.37 -9.11
C ASP A 116 -2.83 13.12 -9.08
N ILE A 117 -2.08 14.04 -8.48
CA ILE A 117 -0.64 13.91 -8.25
C ILE A 117 -0.38 14.14 -6.77
N VAL A 118 0.19 13.16 -6.11
CA VAL A 118 0.52 13.22 -4.69
C VAL A 118 2.03 13.09 -4.51
N VAL A 119 2.62 14.05 -3.80
CA VAL A 119 4.03 14.01 -3.38
C VAL A 119 4.07 13.87 -1.88
N LYS A 120 4.77 12.86 -1.38
CA LYS A 120 4.88 12.56 0.05
C LYS A 120 6.35 12.54 0.45
N LEU A 121 6.68 13.18 1.59
CA LEU A 121 8.03 13.17 2.18
C LEU A 121 7.92 12.90 3.67
N GLY A 122 8.72 11.98 4.19
CA GLY A 122 8.61 11.55 5.58
C GLY A 122 9.90 11.04 6.18
N TYR A 123 9.83 10.89 7.50
CA TYR A 123 10.88 10.34 8.33
C TYR A 123 10.29 9.27 9.25
N ALA A 124 11.04 8.19 9.47
CA ALA A 124 10.72 7.16 10.44
C ALA A 124 11.84 7.05 11.48
N TYR A 125 11.48 7.14 12.75
CA TYR A 125 12.37 6.80 13.86
C TYR A 125 12.28 5.30 14.13
N ARG A 126 13.44 4.65 14.32
CA ARG A 126 13.55 3.21 14.55
C ARG A 126 14.21 2.92 15.89
N MET A 127 13.65 1.95 16.60
CA MET A 127 14.15 1.46 17.86
C MET A 127 14.12 -0.07 17.88
N ASP A 128 15.07 -0.67 18.57
CA ASP A 128 15.10 -2.11 18.82
C ASP A 128 13.93 -2.48 19.76
N ALA A 129 13.18 -3.50 19.41
CA ALA A 129 12.04 -3.98 20.20
C ALA A 129 11.99 -5.52 20.20
N GLY A 130 12.59 -6.12 21.23
CA GLY A 130 12.70 -7.58 21.34
C GLY A 130 13.50 -8.20 20.19
N PRO A 131 12.94 -9.17 19.43
CA PRO A 131 13.65 -9.82 18.32
C PRO A 131 13.68 -9.00 17.02
N GLY A 132 13.05 -7.84 16.99
CA GLY A 132 12.90 -7.04 15.79
C GLY A 132 12.97 -5.54 16.05
N ASP A 133 12.68 -4.78 15.01
CA ASP A 133 12.73 -3.31 15.00
C ASP A 133 11.32 -2.73 14.94
N LEU A 134 11.02 -1.81 15.83
CA LEU A 134 9.81 -0.98 15.79
C LEU A 134 10.16 0.38 15.18
N SER A 135 9.41 0.78 14.16
CA SER A 135 9.54 2.10 13.54
C SER A 135 8.26 2.91 13.72
N ILE A 136 8.42 4.20 13.99
CA ILE A 136 7.32 5.17 14.05
C ILE A 136 7.61 6.24 13.00
N GLY A 137 6.67 6.47 12.08
CA GLY A 137 6.87 7.37 10.94
C GLY A 137 5.83 8.48 10.87
N LEU A 138 6.30 9.63 10.42
CA LEU A 138 5.47 10.78 10.05
C LEU A 138 5.82 11.23 8.64
N GLN A 139 4.82 11.69 7.89
CA GLN A 139 4.98 12.09 6.49
C GLN A 139 4.07 13.26 6.19
N LEU A 140 4.57 14.21 5.44
CA LEU A 140 3.81 15.31 4.87
C LEU A 140 3.45 14.95 3.43
N ALA A 141 2.24 15.28 3.03
CA ALA A 141 1.69 15.03 1.71
C ALA A 141 1.22 16.34 1.08
N LEU A 142 1.58 16.53 -0.20
CA LEU A 142 1.04 17.56 -1.07
C LEU A 142 0.31 16.86 -2.20
N GLN A 143 -0.97 17.12 -2.35
CA GLN A 143 -1.83 16.52 -3.35
C GLN A 143 -2.37 17.60 -4.28
N ASN A 144 -2.27 17.37 -5.59
CA ASN A 144 -2.82 18.22 -6.63
C ASN A 144 -3.86 17.41 -7.43
N GLY A 145 -5.12 17.58 -7.06
CA GLY A 145 -6.26 17.02 -7.78
C GLY A 145 -6.78 18.00 -8.81
N SER A 146 -6.93 17.59 -10.07
CA SER A 146 -7.41 18.44 -11.15
C SER A 146 -8.43 17.75 -12.03
N TYR A 147 -9.46 18.49 -12.43
CA TYR A 147 -10.50 18.08 -13.39
C TYR A 147 -10.29 18.81 -14.71
N ASP A 148 -10.44 18.10 -15.80
CA ASP A 148 -10.40 18.66 -17.16
C ASP A 148 -11.83 18.80 -17.70
N PHE A 149 -12.45 19.94 -17.40
CA PHE A 149 -13.83 20.24 -17.77
C PHE A 149 -14.03 20.39 -19.30
N SER A 150 -12.96 20.62 -20.08
CA SER A 150 -13.06 20.72 -21.54
C SER A 150 -13.47 19.39 -22.20
N LYS A 151 -13.40 18.29 -21.48
CA LYS A 151 -13.74 16.95 -21.95
C LYS A 151 -15.12 16.48 -21.53
N PHE A 152 -15.84 17.27 -20.75
CA PHE A 152 -17.20 16.94 -20.35
C PHE A 152 -18.18 17.37 -21.46
N ASN A 153 -19.06 16.48 -21.86
CA ASN A 153 -20.21 16.78 -22.71
C ASN A 153 -21.46 16.85 -21.82
N PRO A 154 -21.88 18.06 -21.38
CA PRO A 154 -23.06 18.19 -20.55
C PRO A 154 -24.31 17.78 -21.33
N VAL A 155 -25.20 17.03 -20.69
CA VAL A 155 -26.50 16.69 -21.25
C VAL A 155 -27.42 17.91 -21.23
N ASP A 156 -27.23 18.81 -20.24
CA ASP A 156 -27.89 20.10 -20.16
C ASP A 156 -26.81 21.20 -20.31
N GLU A 157 -26.89 21.97 -21.40
CA GLU A 157 -25.96 23.08 -21.69
C GLU A 157 -26.02 24.18 -20.62
N ASN A 158 -27.09 24.26 -19.85
CA ASN A 158 -27.28 25.25 -18.79
C ASN A 158 -27.06 24.68 -17.38
N ASP A 159 -26.36 23.54 -17.23
CA ASP A 159 -26.04 22.98 -15.93
C ASP A 159 -25.25 24.01 -15.09
N PRO A 160 -25.80 24.47 -13.93
CA PRO A 160 -25.14 25.48 -13.10
C PRO A 160 -23.78 25.05 -12.57
N ILE A 161 -23.51 23.75 -12.45
CA ILE A 161 -22.24 23.20 -11.97
C ILE A 161 -21.18 23.32 -13.07
N LEU A 162 -21.56 23.18 -14.33
CA LEU A 162 -20.65 23.21 -15.48
C LEU A 162 -20.60 24.59 -16.18
N SER A 163 -21.62 25.41 -15.99
CA SER A 163 -21.82 26.69 -16.70
C SER A 163 -20.85 27.82 -16.35
N GLY A 164 -19.89 27.61 -15.46
CA GLY A 164 -18.83 28.57 -15.13
C GLY A 164 -17.44 28.00 -15.28
N GLU A 165 -17.31 26.71 -15.53
CA GLU A 165 -16.05 25.98 -15.52
C GLU A 165 -15.62 25.68 -16.97
N SER A 166 -14.62 26.39 -17.45
CA SER A 166 -14.00 26.14 -18.74
C SER A 166 -12.52 25.81 -18.54
N GLY A 167 -12.07 24.65 -19.10
CA GLY A 167 -10.67 24.26 -19.05
C GLY A 167 -10.34 23.35 -17.86
N LYS A 168 -9.15 23.55 -17.27
CA LYS A 168 -8.67 22.74 -16.15
C LYS A 168 -8.83 23.49 -14.83
N SER A 169 -9.49 22.88 -13.87
CA SER A 169 -9.58 23.35 -12.49
C SER A 169 -8.92 22.39 -11.53
N GLY A 170 -8.19 22.87 -10.55
CA GLY A 170 -7.48 22.00 -9.59
C GLY A 170 -7.09 22.73 -8.32
N ASP A 171 -6.84 21.96 -7.28
CA ASP A 171 -6.41 22.43 -5.97
C ASP A 171 -5.11 21.75 -5.54
N MET A 172 -4.29 22.51 -4.81
CA MET A 172 -3.17 21.95 -4.06
C MET A 172 -3.58 21.81 -2.60
N ILE A 173 -3.60 20.58 -2.10
CA ILE A 173 -4.06 20.22 -0.77
C ILE A 173 -2.87 19.68 0.02
N PHE A 174 -2.69 20.19 1.25
CA PHE A 174 -1.68 19.69 2.18
C PHE A 174 -2.32 18.78 3.20
N ASP A 175 -1.67 17.64 3.51
CA ASP A 175 -2.11 16.71 4.53
C ASP A 175 -0.91 16.04 5.23
N ALA A 176 -1.18 15.25 6.26
CA ALA A 176 -0.19 14.54 7.04
C ALA A 176 -0.58 13.07 7.20
N ASN A 177 0.44 12.20 7.25
CA ASN A 177 0.31 10.77 7.43
C ASN A 177 1.16 10.32 8.61
N ALA A 178 0.72 9.26 9.31
CA ALA A 178 1.47 8.64 10.39
C ALA A 178 1.40 7.12 10.30
N GLY A 179 2.38 6.44 10.91
CA GLY A 179 2.37 4.99 10.91
C GLY A 179 3.30 4.37 11.94
N PHE A 180 3.07 3.07 12.13
CA PHE A 180 3.90 2.16 12.90
C PHE A 180 4.27 0.98 12.02
N PHE A 181 5.50 0.51 12.14
CA PHE A 181 5.96 -0.67 11.41
C PHE A 181 6.87 -1.49 12.31
N TYR A 182 6.54 -2.74 12.51
CA TYR A 182 7.35 -3.70 13.25
C TYR A 182 7.83 -4.79 12.32
N LYS A 183 9.13 -5.08 12.33
CA LYS A 183 9.75 -6.07 11.47
C LYS A 183 10.72 -6.93 12.26
N VAL A 184 10.53 -8.24 12.19
CA VAL A 184 11.54 -9.22 12.59
C VAL A 184 12.22 -9.70 11.30
N PRO A 185 13.52 -9.42 11.10
CA PRO A 185 14.24 -9.82 9.89
C PRO A 185 14.05 -11.29 9.56
N ASP A 186 13.82 -11.58 8.28
CA ASP A 186 13.65 -12.93 7.73
C ASP A 186 12.52 -13.79 8.37
N LYS A 187 11.57 -13.13 9.08
CA LYS A 187 10.45 -13.83 9.70
C LYS A 187 9.09 -13.20 9.36
N TYR A 188 8.82 -12.01 9.88
CA TYR A 188 7.53 -11.38 9.66
C TYR A 188 7.59 -9.87 9.83
N TYR A 189 6.60 -9.20 9.32
CA TYR A 189 6.35 -7.80 9.57
C TYR A 189 4.86 -7.54 9.79
N ILE A 190 4.57 -6.45 10.49
CA ILE A 190 3.25 -5.87 10.64
C ILE A 190 3.38 -4.36 10.57
N GLY A 191 2.47 -3.72 9.85
CA GLY A 191 2.42 -2.26 9.69
C GLY A 191 1.00 -1.75 9.90
N LEU A 192 0.88 -0.63 10.60
CA LEU A 192 -0.35 0.12 10.78
C LEU A 192 -0.08 1.56 10.36
N SER A 193 -0.92 2.15 9.52
CA SER A 193 -0.78 3.54 9.12
C SER A 193 -2.12 4.20 8.89
N ALA A 194 -2.10 5.52 8.96
CA ALA A 194 -3.23 6.37 8.62
C ALA A 194 -2.74 7.50 7.71
N GLU A 195 -3.39 7.62 6.56
CA GLU A 195 -3.20 8.70 5.61
C GLU A 195 -4.32 9.73 5.72
N ASN A 196 -4.01 10.95 5.27
CA ASN A 196 -4.94 12.08 5.25
C ASN A 196 -5.53 12.38 6.65
N LEU A 197 -4.65 12.50 7.65
CA LEU A 197 -5.03 12.71 9.05
C LEU A 197 -5.81 14.00 9.26
N LEU A 198 -5.47 15.05 8.51
CA LEU A 198 -6.10 16.37 8.59
C LEU A 198 -7.44 16.43 7.85
N GLN A 199 -7.68 15.49 6.91
CA GLN A 199 -8.85 15.47 6.04
C GLN A 199 -9.06 16.82 5.34
N SER A 200 -7.97 17.38 4.83
CA SER A 200 -7.95 18.70 4.21
C SER A 200 -8.84 18.74 2.98
N GLN A 201 -9.41 19.91 2.69
CA GLN A 201 -10.32 20.13 1.59
C GLN A 201 -9.76 21.16 0.61
N GLY A 202 -9.95 20.94 -0.68
CA GLY A 202 -9.66 21.88 -1.74
C GLY A 202 -10.57 23.09 -1.67
N LYS A 203 -10.04 24.27 -2.03
CA LYS A 203 -10.79 25.52 -1.97
C LYS A 203 -11.69 25.71 -3.18
N THR A 204 -11.24 25.29 -4.34
CA THR A 204 -11.92 25.49 -5.63
C THR A 204 -12.77 24.29 -6.00
N THR A 205 -12.20 23.11 -5.94
CA THR A 205 -12.88 21.86 -6.34
C THR A 205 -13.77 21.28 -5.24
N HIS A 206 -13.68 21.81 -4.01
CA HIS A 206 -14.33 21.25 -2.82
C HIS A 206 -14.03 19.78 -2.58
N TYR A 207 -13.03 19.21 -3.27
CA TYR A 207 -12.57 17.84 -3.07
C TYR A 207 -11.99 17.70 -1.66
N GLN A 208 -12.55 16.77 -0.88
CA GLN A 208 -12.12 16.52 0.50
C GLN A 208 -11.36 15.21 0.57
N LEU A 209 -10.16 15.26 1.15
CA LEU A 209 -9.38 14.07 1.42
C LEU A 209 -10.05 13.26 2.53
N ARG A 210 -10.14 11.94 2.33
CA ARG A 210 -10.66 11.02 3.35
C ARG A 210 -9.52 10.35 4.08
N ARG A 211 -9.67 10.26 5.40
CA ARG A 211 -8.73 9.50 6.21
C ARG A 211 -8.81 8.03 5.85
N THR A 212 -7.65 7.47 5.50
CA THR A 212 -7.55 6.07 5.12
C THR A 212 -6.60 5.35 6.07
N PHE A 213 -7.05 4.24 6.59
CA PHE A 213 -6.27 3.37 7.47
C PHE A 213 -5.80 2.15 6.71
N TYR A 214 -4.54 1.77 6.93
CA TYR A 214 -3.94 0.57 6.35
C TYR A 214 -3.39 -0.31 7.45
N LEU A 215 -3.67 -1.62 7.34
CA LEU A 215 -3.02 -2.67 8.11
C LEU A 215 -2.35 -3.60 7.12
N THR A 216 -1.02 -3.74 7.23
CA THR A 216 -0.22 -4.63 6.39
C THR A 216 0.43 -5.69 7.24
N GLY A 217 0.60 -6.88 6.69
CA GLY A 217 1.35 -7.94 7.36
C GLY A 217 1.87 -8.95 6.37
N GLY A 218 3.00 -9.57 6.71
CA GLY A 218 3.58 -10.64 5.93
C GLY A 218 4.45 -11.55 6.78
N TYR A 219 4.54 -12.80 6.36
CA TYR A 219 5.33 -13.83 7.01
C TYR A 219 6.26 -14.50 5.99
N GLN A 220 7.45 -14.91 6.43
CA GLN A 220 8.39 -15.70 5.65
C GLN A 220 8.47 -17.10 6.26
N TRP A 221 8.09 -18.07 5.49
CA TRP A 221 8.15 -19.47 5.89
C TRP A 221 9.11 -20.26 5.00
N ASP A 222 10.23 -20.65 5.59
CA ASP A 222 11.17 -21.54 4.93
C ASP A 222 10.59 -22.96 4.92
N ILE A 223 10.43 -23.55 3.73
CA ILE A 223 9.81 -24.85 3.60
C ILE A 223 10.79 -25.92 4.11
N PRO A 224 10.41 -26.72 5.13
CA PRO A 224 11.27 -27.78 5.66
C PRO A 224 11.72 -28.76 4.55
N ASN A 225 12.98 -29.14 4.59
CA ASN A 225 13.63 -30.03 3.61
C ASN A 225 13.75 -29.48 2.17
N HIS A 226 13.31 -28.26 1.91
CA HIS A 226 13.41 -27.60 0.61
C HIS A 226 13.99 -26.19 0.75
N PRO A 227 15.27 -26.01 1.09
CA PRO A 227 15.85 -24.69 1.42
C PRO A 227 15.87 -23.73 0.23
N ALA A 228 15.66 -24.22 -0.98
CA ALA A 228 15.53 -23.39 -2.17
C ALA A 228 14.17 -22.66 -2.25
N PHE A 229 13.16 -23.13 -1.50
CA PHE A 229 11.81 -22.61 -1.56
C PHE A 229 11.41 -21.92 -0.25
N GLN A 230 10.79 -20.78 -0.38
CA GLN A 230 10.23 -20.01 0.73
C GLN A 230 8.82 -19.54 0.35
N LEU A 231 7.85 -19.78 1.22
CA LEU A 231 6.49 -19.26 1.07
C LEU A 231 6.36 -17.93 1.83
N ARG A 232 5.83 -16.91 1.16
CA ARG A 232 5.61 -15.57 1.72
C ARG A 232 4.15 -15.16 1.60
N PRO A 233 3.28 -15.57 2.53
CA PRO A 233 1.94 -15.04 2.63
C PRO A 233 2.00 -13.58 3.10
N SER A 234 1.10 -12.75 2.57
CA SER A 234 0.93 -11.35 2.98
C SER A 234 -0.52 -10.92 2.91
N ALA A 235 -0.85 -9.89 3.66
CA ALA A 235 -2.17 -9.29 3.71
C ALA A 235 -2.07 -7.76 3.76
N LEU A 236 -3.00 -7.11 3.09
CA LEU A 236 -3.26 -5.67 3.17
C LEU A 236 -4.75 -5.47 3.42
N VAL A 237 -5.05 -4.74 4.48
CA VAL A 237 -6.41 -4.28 4.78
C VAL A 237 -6.41 -2.77 4.68
N MET A 238 -7.39 -2.22 3.98
CA MET A 238 -7.61 -0.80 3.81
C MET A 238 -9.02 -0.43 4.26
N TYR A 239 -9.17 0.71 4.94
CA TYR A 239 -10.44 1.27 5.37
C TYR A 239 -10.43 2.79 5.28
N ASP A 240 -11.37 3.39 4.55
CA ASP A 240 -11.46 4.84 4.32
C ASP A 240 -12.67 5.51 5.00
N GLY A 241 -13.31 4.82 5.94
CA GLY A 241 -14.51 5.27 6.64
C GLY A 241 -15.82 4.92 5.92
N GLY A 242 -15.77 4.47 4.67
CA GLY A 242 -16.94 4.07 3.88
C GLY A 242 -16.75 2.73 3.17
N ALA A 243 -15.53 2.43 2.74
CA ALA A 243 -15.19 1.20 2.05
C ALA A 243 -14.13 0.41 2.80
N PHE A 244 -14.23 -0.90 2.73
CA PHE A 244 -13.30 -1.84 3.32
C PHE A 244 -12.77 -2.77 2.24
N GLN A 245 -11.46 -2.83 2.09
CA GLN A 245 -10.79 -3.67 1.10
C GLN A 245 -9.78 -4.60 1.77
N VAL A 246 -9.77 -5.86 1.37
CA VAL A 246 -8.79 -6.85 1.81
C VAL A 246 -8.10 -7.46 0.60
N ASN A 247 -6.78 -7.47 0.62
CA ASN A 247 -5.93 -8.18 -0.32
C ASN A 247 -5.17 -9.26 0.45
N LEU A 248 -5.19 -10.48 -0.04
CA LEU A 248 -4.46 -11.63 0.49
C LEU A 248 -3.60 -12.20 -0.62
N ASP A 249 -2.30 -12.35 -0.39
CA ASP A 249 -1.38 -12.88 -1.38
C ASP A 249 -0.52 -13.99 -0.78
N ALA A 250 -0.10 -14.94 -1.63
CA ALA A 250 0.85 -15.98 -1.31
C ALA A 250 1.88 -16.08 -2.43
N LEU A 251 3.13 -15.74 -2.12
CA LEU A 251 4.26 -15.83 -3.05
C LEU A 251 5.13 -17.03 -2.70
N LEU A 252 5.47 -17.85 -3.70
CA LEU A 252 6.50 -18.87 -3.60
C LEU A 252 7.79 -18.30 -4.21
N MET A 253 8.81 -18.16 -3.37
CA MET A 253 10.15 -17.73 -3.77
C MET A 253 11.03 -18.94 -4.06
N TYR A 254 11.82 -18.89 -5.13
CA TYR A 254 12.82 -19.89 -5.47
C TYR A 254 14.22 -19.28 -5.44
N ASN A 255 15.09 -19.79 -4.58
CA ASN A 255 16.47 -19.32 -4.35
C ASN A 255 16.57 -17.80 -4.09
N ASN A 256 15.54 -17.17 -3.54
CA ASN A 256 15.43 -15.71 -3.39
C ASN A 256 15.63 -14.91 -4.70
N LYS A 257 15.52 -15.57 -5.87
CA LYS A 257 15.74 -14.97 -7.19
C LYS A 257 14.48 -14.89 -8.02
N PHE A 258 13.67 -15.91 -8.02
CA PHE A 258 12.43 -15.96 -8.80
C PHE A 258 11.26 -16.08 -7.84
N TYR A 259 10.13 -15.49 -8.20
CA TYR A 259 8.90 -15.70 -7.47
C TYR A 259 7.71 -15.82 -8.41
N GLY A 260 6.74 -16.60 -7.96
CA GLY A 260 5.42 -16.68 -8.52
C GLY A 260 4.40 -16.77 -7.41
N GLY A 261 3.20 -16.30 -7.64
CA GLY A 261 2.20 -16.29 -6.60
C GLY A 261 0.80 -16.00 -7.09
N LEU A 262 -0.12 -16.14 -6.17
CA LEU A 262 -1.53 -15.84 -6.36
C LEU A 262 -1.99 -14.89 -5.27
N GLY A 263 -2.87 -13.98 -5.65
CA GLY A 263 -3.53 -13.05 -4.75
C GLY A 263 -5.04 -13.10 -4.93
N TYR A 264 -5.73 -12.68 -3.89
CA TYR A 264 -7.17 -12.49 -3.91
C TYR A 264 -7.53 -11.16 -3.28
N ARG A 265 -8.16 -10.30 -4.05
CA ARG A 265 -8.75 -9.06 -3.58
C ARG A 265 -10.24 -9.29 -3.39
N LEU A 266 -10.68 -9.14 -2.14
CA LEU A 266 -12.04 -9.46 -1.75
C LEU A 266 -13.08 -8.75 -2.64
N GLN A 267 -13.97 -9.53 -3.28
CA GLN A 267 -15.05 -9.09 -4.16
C GLN A 267 -14.62 -8.29 -5.40
N ASP A 268 -13.33 -8.25 -5.74
CA ASP A 268 -12.82 -7.45 -6.86
C ASP A 268 -12.06 -8.29 -7.88
N ALA A 269 -10.96 -8.96 -7.49
CA ALA A 269 -10.11 -9.64 -8.45
C ALA A 269 -9.33 -10.83 -7.86
N VAL A 270 -8.94 -11.75 -8.74
CA VAL A 270 -7.86 -12.72 -8.50
C VAL A 270 -6.61 -12.20 -9.20
N THR A 271 -5.49 -12.15 -8.50
CA THR A 271 -4.20 -11.66 -9.01
C THR A 271 -3.24 -12.82 -9.27
N ILE A 272 -2.56 -12.79 -10.39
CA ILE A 272 -1.43 -13.66 -10.69
C ILE A 272 -0.17 -12.81 -10.64
N LEU A 273 0.83 -13.23 -9.87
CA LEU A 273 2.08 -12.51 -9.67
C LEU A 273 3.26 -13.35 -10.16
N ALA A 274 4.21 -12.72 -10.82
CA ALA A 274 5.48 -13.33 -11.19
C ALA A 274 6.59 -12.27 -11.20
N GLY A 275 7.81 -12.68 -10.92
CA GLY A 275 8.93 -11.75 -10.99
C GLY A 275 10.26 -12.39 -10.64
N LEU A 276 11.29 -11.53 -10.66
CA LEU A 276 12.67 -11.92 -10.40
C LEU A 276 13.38 -10.85 -9.57
N ASN A 277 14.39 -11.29 -8.81
CA ASN A 277 15.29 -10.44 -8.05
C ASN A 277 16.73 -10.88 -8.33
N ILE A 278 17.49 -10.05 -9.03
CA ILE A 278 18.86 -10.36 -9.42
C ILE A 278 19.75 -9.15 -9.13
N LYS A 279 20.79 -9.34 -8.31
CA LYS A 279 21.78 -8.30 -7.99
C LYS A 279 21.17 -6.99 -7.47
N GLY A 280 20.10 -7.08 -6.67
CA GLY A 280 19.42 -5.89 -6.10
C GLY A 280 18.41 -5.25 -7.04
N ILE A 281 18.27 -5.70 -8.29
CA ILE A 281 17.19 -5.31 -9.19
C ILE A 281 16.06 -6.32 -9.02
N GLN A 282 14.88 -5.82 -8.70
CA GLN A 282 13.66 -6.61 -8.66
C GLN A 282 12.74 -6.14 -9.79
N VAL A 283 12.23 -7.09 -10.56
CA VAL A 283 11.21 -6.86 -11.58
C VAL A 283 10.03 -7.75 -11.29
N GLY A 284 8.84 -7.18 -11.22
CA GLY A 284 7.60 -7.88 -10.95
C GLY A 284 6.51 -7.51 -11.93
N ILE A 285 5.68 -8.47 -12.25
CA ILE A 285 4.47 -8.30 -13.05
C ILE A 285 3.31 -8.90 -12.25
N ALA A 286 2.20 -8.19 -12.20
CA ALA A 286 0.95 -8.69 -11.66
C ALA A 286 -0.17 -8.47 -12.69
N TYR A 287 -1.03 -9.48 -12.81
CA TYR A 287 -2.21 -9.41 -13.65
C TYR A 287 -3.44 -9.73 -12.82
N ASP A 288 -4.37 -8.77 -12.74
CA ASP A 288 -5.61 -8.90 -12.00
C ASP A 288 -6.72 -9.36 -12.95
N ILE A 289 -7.32 -10.48 -12.65
CA ILE A 289 -8.51 -10.99 -13.32
C ILE A 289 -9.71 -10.49 -12.52
N CYS A 290 -10.48 -9.59 -13.09
CA CYS A 290 -11.65 -9.01 -12.44
C CYS A 290 -12.73 -10.07 -12.22
N THR A 291 -13.22 -10.20 -10.97
CA THR A 291 -14.28 -11.12 -10.58
C THR A 291 -15.59 -10.41 -10.26
N SER A 292 -15.56 -9.08 -10.19
CA SER A 292 -16.74 -8.25 -9.95
C SER A 292 -17.61 -8.07 -11.20
N ALA A 293 -18.73 -7.38 -11.08
CA ALA A 293 -19.64 -7.10 -12.19
C ALA A 293 -18.97 -6.36 -13.37
N LEU A 294 -17.85 -5.66 -13.11
CA LEU A 294 -17.04 -4.96 -14.11
C LEU A 294 -16.30 -5.91 -15.06
N SER A 295 -16.18 -7.21 -14.74
CA SER A 295 -15.50 -8.21 -15.58
C SER A 295 -16.06 -8.31 -17.01
N LYS A 296 -17.33 -7.91 -17.21
CA LYS A 296 -17.98 -7.90 -18.52
C LYS A 296 -17.49 -6.77 -19.45
N TYR A 297 -16.86 -5.74 -18.88
CA TYR A 297 -16.50 -4.51 -19.59
C TYR A 297 -14.98 -4.28 -19.69
N ASN A 298 -14.17 -5.17 -19.12
CA ASN A 298 -12.73 -5.04 -19.15
C ASN A 298 -12.05 -6.43 -19.25
N SER A 299 -10.81 -6.42 -19.69
CA SER A 299 -9.97 -7.62 -19.82
C SER A 299 -9.02 -7.81 -18.63
N GLY A 300 -9.25 -7.16 -17.48
CA GLY A 300 -8.40 -7.22 -16.31
C GLY A 300 -7.49 -6.00 -16.15
N SER A 301 -6.50 -6.10 -15.25
CA SER A 301 -5.55 -5.00 -14.99
C SER A 301 -4.12 -5.53 -15.00
N LEU A 302 -3.19 -4.75 -15.52
CA LEU A 302 -1.76 -5.09 -15.57
C LEU A 302 -0.98 -4.13 -14.69
N GLU A 303 -0.06 -4.68 -13.91
CA GLU A 303 0.87 -3.91 -13.07
C GLU A 303 2.30 -4.39 -13.30
N VAL A 304 3.21 -3.45 -13.50
CA VAL A 304 4.64 -3.71 -13.65
C VAL A 304 5.38 -2.92 -12.57
N LEU A 305 6.24 -3.62 -11.84
CA LEU A 305 7.07 -3.06 -10.79
C LEU A 305 8.55 -3.27 -11.13
N VAL A 306 9.34 -2.23 -10.93
CA VAL A 306 10.81 -2.30 -10.98
C VAL A 306 11.36 -1.64 -9.73
N SER A 307 12.19 -2.34 -8.99
CA SER A 307 12.86 -1.82 -7.79
C SER A 307 14.36 -2.06 -7.88
N TYR A 308 15.12 -1.11 -7.37
CA TYR A 308 16.57 -1.23 -7.21
C TYR A 308 16.99 -0.78 -5.83
N CYS A 309 17.80 -1.61 -5.15
CA CYS A 309 18.34 -1.32 -3.83
C CYS A 309 19.85 -1.28 -3.87
N PHE A 310 20.39 -0.10 -3.61
CA PHE A 310 21.82 0.10 -3.41
C PHE A 310 22.15 -0.09 -1.92
N ARG A 311 22.80 -1.22 -1.61
CA ARG A 311 23.24 -1.50 -0.24
C ARG A 311 24.50 -0.70 0.08
N ILE A 312 24.44 0.09 1.14
CA ILE A 312 25.60 0.81 1.67
C ILE A 312 26.20 -0.04 2.78
N ASP A 313 27.34 -0.70 2.52
CA ASP A 313 28.13 -1.39 3.54
C ASP A 313 28.76 -0.35 4.47
N THR A 314 28.06 -0.01 5.54
CA THR A 314 28.51 0.97 6.52
C THR A 314 29.45 0.39 7.59
N ASP A 315 29.68 -0.92 7.61
CA ASP A 315 30.56 -1.56 8.60
C ASP A 315 32.04 -1.27 8.37
N LYS A 316 32.42 -0.79 7.20
CA LYS A 316 33.82 -0.36 6.92
C LYS A 316 34.29 0.88 7.71
N TYR A 317 33.41 1.59 8.38
CA TYR A 317 33.72 2.84 9.11
C TYR A 317 33.75 2.72 10.64
N ARG A 318 33.57 1.54 11.22
CA ARG A 318 33.96 1.33 12.62
C ARG A 318 35.47 1.28 12.74
N LYS A 319 36.11 2.44 12.67
CA LYS A 319 37.47 2.60 13.23
C LYS A 319 37.33 2.39 14.74
N THR A 320 37.71 1.19 15.20
CA THR A 320 37.92 0.93 16.62
C THR A 320 39.10 1.83 17.02
N TYR A 321 38.85 2.95 17.67
CA TYR A 321 39.86 3.70 18.33
C TYR A 321 40.32 2.81 19.49
N ARG A 322 41.40 2.04 19.29
CA ARG A 322 42.16 1.45 20.39
C ARG A 322 42.69 2.60 21.23
N ASN A 323 42.18 2.72 22.43
CA ASN A 323 42.67 3.65 23.41
C ASN A 323 44.07 3.16 23.82
N THR A 324 45.12 3.79 23.31
CA THR A 324 46.55 3.50 23.60
C THR A 324 46.97 4.04 24.96
N ARG A 325 46.10 4.32 25.91
CA ARG A 325 46.40 4.87 27.22
C ARG A 325 46.70 3.83 28.31
N PHE A 326 46.89 2.57 27.96
CA PHE A 326 47.38 1.55 28.88
C PHE A 326 48.50 0.75 28.19
N LEU A 327 49.71 1.33 28.18
CA LEU A 327 51.02 0.68 28.20
C LEU A 327 51.76 1.22 29.40
#